data_ae509e799df9df3fb61125a7cce4b68a
#
_entry.id   ae509e799df9df3fb61125a7cce4b68a
#
_cell.length_a   1.000
_cell.length_b   1.000
_cell.length_c   1.000
_cell.angle_alpha   90.00
_cell.angle_beta   90.00
_cell.angle_gamma   90.00
#
_symmetry.space_group_name_H-M   'P 1'
#
loop_
_entity.id
_entity.type
_entity.pdbx_description
1 polymer ?
#
loop_
_entity_poly.entity_id
_entity_poly.type
_entity_poly.pdbx_seq_one_letter_code
_entity_poly.pdbx_strand_id
1 'polypeptide(L)'
;WIVKEGGVIIAAAECSDGYPNHGNYRDILIESPSMCHFLEHVAEERYNVTDRWQVQIQAMVQVKADVYLYTDGLTDEEVKAAHLKPCHDISALVKELVSQRDGDVRICVLPEGPMTIPYVKE
;
A
#
# COMPACT_ATOMS: atom_id res chain seq x y z
N TRP A 1 10.35 7.47 -7.93
CA TRP A 1 9.30 6.42 -7.94
C TRP A 1 9.62 5.43 -9.05
N ILE A 2 9.97 4.18 -8.67
CA ILE A 2 10.41 3.14 -9.62
C ILE A 2 9.24 2.29 -10.15
N VAL A 3 8.09 2.28 -9.46
CA VAL A 3 6.92 1.53 -9.88
C VAL A 3 6.20 2.28 -10.99
N LYS A 4 5.92 1.59 -12.10
CA LYS A 4 5.11 2.12 -13.20
C LYS A 4 3.66 2.27 -12.77
N GLU A 5 2.94 3.13 -13.46
CA GLU A 5 1.48 3.21 -13.34
C GLU A 5 0.83 1.87 -13.69
N GLY A 6 -0.14 1.42 -12.89
CA GLY A 6 -0.70 0.07 -12.98
C GLY A 6 0.26 -1.04 -12.53
N GLY A 7 1.38 -0.68 -11.90
CA GLY A 7 2.30 -1.64 -11.32
C GLY A 7 1.77 -2.27 -10.03
N VAL A 8 2.55 -3.18 -9.46
CA VAL A 8 2.22 -3.86 -8.20
C VAL A 8 3.36 -3.71 -7.21
N ILE A 9 3.00 -3.49 -5.97
CA ILE A 9 3.90 -3.53 -4.81
C ILE A 9 3.44 -4.67 -3.91
N ILE A 10 4.36 -5.53 -3.49
CA ILE A 10 4.10 -6.55 -2.48
C ILE A 10 4.98 -6.20 -1.29
N ALA A 11 4.37 -5.85 -0.18
CA ALA A 11 5.05 -5.59 1.08
C ALA A 11 4.93 -6.81 1.99
N ALA A 12 6.04 -7.23 2.58
CA ALA A 12 6.06 -8.22 3.65
C ALA A 12 6.40 -7.50 4.95
N ALA A 13 5.50 -7.53 5.92
CA ALA A 13 5.68 -6.87 7.21
C ALA A 13 4.99 -7.68 8.31
N GLU A 14 5.63 -7.79 9.46
CA GLU A 14 5.11 -8.55 10.59
C GLU A 14 3.82 -7.90 11.16
N CYS A 15 3.78 -6.56 11.21
CA CYS A 15 2.67 -5.79 11.79
C CYS A 15 2.33 -6.25 13.22
N SER A 16 3.36 -6.54 14.04
CA SER A 16 3.24 -7.11 15.39
C SER A 16 2.42 -6.25 16.35
N ASP A 17 2.38 -4.94 16.12
CA ASP A 17 1.58 -4.00 16.93
C ASP A 17 0.11 -3.93 16.47
N GLY A 18 -0.25 -4.68 15.45
CA GLY A 18 -1.60 -4.70 14.89
C GLY A 18 -1.95 -3.44 14.09
N TYR A 19 -3.24 -3.24 13.86
CA TYR A 19 -3.74 -2.05 13.19
C TYR A 19 -3.74 -0.87 14.17
N PRO A 20 -3.16 0.29 13.82
CA PRO A 20 -3.01 1.41 14.75
C PRO A 20 -4.33 1.81 15.43
N ASN A 21 -4.32 1.93 16.74
CA ASN A 21 -5.48 2.32 17.57
C ASN A 21 -5.28 3.69 18.24
N HIS A 22 -4.26 4.43 17.84
CA HIS A 22 -3.93 5.77 18.31
C HIS A 22 -3.75 6.71 17.11
N GLY A 23 -3.90 8.00 17.33
CA GLY A 23 -3.92 8.99 16.25
C GLY A 23 -5.16 8.88 15.36
N ASN A 24 -5.12 9.47 14.18
CA ASN A 24 -6.25 9.53 13.24
C ASN A 24 -6.04 8.68 11.97
N TYR A 25 -4.89 8.02 11.83
CA TYR A 25 -4.53 7.29 10.62
C TYR A 25 -5.58 6.23 10.24
N ARG A 26 -5.94 5.37 11.21
CA ARG A 26 -6.93 4.32 11.04
C ARG A 26 -8.31 4.88 10.68
N ASP A 27 -8.75 5.89 11.42
CA ASP A 27 -10.09 6.45 11.25
C ASP A 27 -10.23 7.09 9.87
N ILE A 28 -9.23 7.84 9.41
CA ILE A 28 -9.22 8.43 8.07
C ILE A 28 -9.30 7.34 6.99
N LEU A 29 -8.56 6.23 7.14
CA LEU A 29 -8.61 5.11 6.18
C LEU A 29 -10.00 4.48 6.13
N ILE A 30 -10.59 4.17 7.29
CA ILE A 30 -11.91 3.51 7.39
C ILE A 30 -13.02 4.42 6.86
N GLU A 31 -12.97 5.71 7.15
CA GLU A 31 -13.98 6.68 6.73
C GLU A 31 -13.89 7.06 5.25
N SER A 32 -12.73 6.82 4.62
CA SER A 32 -12.50 7.15 3.22
C SER A 32 -13.07 6.06 2.29
N PRO A 33 -14.01 6.36 1.40
CA PRO A 33 -14.55 5.37 0.47
C PRO A 33 -13.50 4.77 -0.46
N SER A 34 -12.48 5.55 -0.81
CA SER A 34 -11.32 5.13 -1.59
C SER A 34 -10.17 6.12 -1.41
N MET A 35 -8.96 5.71 -1.77
CA MET A 35 -7.80 6.59 -1.70
C MET A 35 -7.83 7.71 -2.74
N CYS A 36 -8.48 7.49 -3.88
CA CYS A 36 -8.75 8.54 -4.86
C CYS A 36 -9.66 9.62 -4.27
N HIS A 37 -10.79 9.20 -3.67
CA HIS A 37 -11.72 10.11 -3.00
C HIS A 37 -11.02 10.91 -1.87
N PHE A 38 -10.19 10.25 -1.07
CA PHE A 38 -9.43 10.93 -0.03
C PHE A 38 -8.54 12.04 -0.61
N LEU A 39 -7.78 11.76 -1.68
CA LEU A 39 -6.89 12.76 -2.30
C LEU A 39 -7.66 13.94 -2.91
N GLU A 40 -8.82 13.72 -3.47
CA GLU A 40 -9.68 14.78 -4.02
C GLU A 40 -10.20 15.73 -2.92
N HIS A 41 -10.38 15.22 -1.70
CA HIS A 41 -10.99 15.94 -0.58
C HIS A 41 -10.01 16.25 0.58
N VAL A 42 -8.73 15.92 0.43
CA VAL A 42 -7.73 16.02 1.49
C VAL A 42 -7.55 17.43 2.07
N ALA A 43 -7.94 18.47 1.32
CA ALA A 43 -7.89 19.87 1.76
C ALA A 43 -9.09 20.29 2.63
N GLU A 44 -10.11 19.45 2.74
CA GLU A 44 -11.28 19.74 3.59
C GLU A 44 -10.92 19.75 5.08
N GLU A 45 -11.62 20.57 5.84
CA GLU A 45 -11.35 20.77 7.28
C GLU A 45 -11.44 19.47 8.08
N ARG A 46 -12.34 18.54 7.70
CA ARG A 46 -12.47 17.22 8.35
C ARG A 46 -11.19 16.40 8.33
N TYR A 47 -10.31 16.61 7.34
CA TYR A 47 -9.01 15.95 7.23
C TYR A 47 -7.86 16.79 7.80
N ASN A 48 -8.12 17.96 8.39
CA ASN A 48 -7.09 18.77 9.03
C ASN A 48 -6.76 18.26 10.43
N VAL A 49 -6.35 17.00 10.51
CA VAL A 49 -6.06 16.27 11.74
C VAL A 49 -4.66 15.65 11.69
N THR A 50 -4.18 15.21 12.85
CA THR A 50 -2.91 14.48 12.97
C THR A 50 -2.95 13.24 12.08
N ASP A 51 -1.79 12.83 11.53
CA ASP A 51 -1.58 11.65 10.70
C ASP A 51 -2.18 11.70 9.27
N ARG A 52 -2.92 12.77 8.92
CA ARG A 52 -3.38 12.98 7.55
C ARG A 52 -2.29 12.78 6.50
N TRP A 53 -1.09 13.26 6.78
CA TRP A 53 0.04 13.17 5.86
C TRP A 53 0.45 11.73 5.56
N GLN A 54 0.33 10.82 6.54
CA GLN A 54 0.62 9.39 6.36
C GLN A 54 -0.38 8.76 5.40
N VAL A 55 -1.67 9.02 5.60
CA VAL A 55 -2.72 8.56 4.68
C VAL A 55 -2.53 9.16 3.29
N GLN A 56 -2.12 10.42 3.20
CA GLN A 56 -1.87 11.07 1.91
C GLN A 56 -0.72 10.39 1.15
N ILE A 57 0.38 10.06 1.82
CA ILE A 57 1.49 9.32 1.19
C ILE A 57 1.02 7.93 0.73
N GLN A 58 0.29 7.20 1.56
CA GLN A 58 -0.27 5.90 1.19
C GLN A 58 -1.20 6.02 -0.01
N ALA A 59 -2.13 6.97 0.00
CA ALA A 59 -3.07 7.21 -1.08
C ALA A 59 -2.37 7.53 -2.41
N MET A 60 -1.33 8.36 -2.39
CA MET A 60 -0.52 8.67 -3.58
C MET A 60 0.16 7.44 -4.18
N VAL A 61 0.48 6.44 -3.38
CA VAL A 61 1.01 5.17 -3.87
C VAL A 61 -0.12 4.32 -4.45
N GLN A 62 -1.24 4.19 -3.73
CA GLN A 62 -2.33 3.29 -4.08
C GLN A 62 -3.13 3.72 -5.30
N VAL A 63 -3.18 5.00 -5.63
CA VAL A 63 -3.80 5.46 -6.90
C VAL A 63 -2.93 5.14 -8.12
N LYS A 64 -1.65 4.84 -7.91
CA LYS A 64 -0.69 4.52 -8.96
C LYS A 64 -0.45 3.03 -9.15
N ALA A 65 -0.51 2.26 -8.06
CA ALA A 65 -0.13 0.86 -8.04
C ALA A 65 -1.01 0.07 -7.05
N ASP A 66 -1.28 -1.19 -7.38
CA ASP A 66 -1.87 -2.13 -6.44
C ASP A 66 -0.86 -2.47 -5.33
N VAL A 67 -1.30 -2.40 -4.09
CA VAL A 67 -0.44 -2.73 -2.94
C VAL A 67 -1.00 -3.94 -2.21
N TYR A 68 -0.22 -5.02 -2.21
CA TYR A 68 -0.49 -6.23 -1.45
C TYR A 68 0.33 -6.23 -0.16
N LEU A 69 -0.26 -6.73 0.91
CA LEU A 69 0.40 -6.89 2.20
C LEU A 69 0.39 -8.38 2.60
N TYR A 70 1.59 -8.92 2.79
CA TYR A 70 1.81 -10.21 3.44
C TYR A 70 2.14 -9.94 4.91
N THR A 71 1.30 -10.44 5.81
CA THR A 71 1.45 -10.24 7.26
C THR A 71 0.73 -11.33 8.04
N ASP A 72 1.24 -11.62 9.23
CA ASP A 72 0.57 -12.47 10.23
C ASP A 72 -0.04 -11.64 11.37
N GLY A 73 0.23 -10.33 11.41
CA GLY A 73 -0.21 -9.44 12.50
C GLY A 73 -1.55 -8.74 12.27
N LEU A 74 -2.15 -8.89 11.08
CA LEU A 74 -3.45 -8.30 10.74
C LEU A 74 -4.37 -9.33 10.10
N THR A 75 -5.67 -9.20 10.34
CA THR A 75 -6.69 -9.95 9.61
C THR A 75 -6.87 -9.40 8.19
N ASP A 76 -7.47 -10.20 7.32
CA ASP A 76 -7.81 -9.77 5.96
C ASP A 76 -8.75 -8.55 5.94
N GLU A 77 -9.66 -8.48 6.90
CA GLU A 77 -10.59 -7.38 7.07
C GLU A 77 -9.84 -6.08 7.41
N GLU A 78 -8.84 -6.15 8.30
CA GLU A 78 -8.02 -5.00 8.66
C GLU A 78 -7.15 -4.54 7.50
N VAL A 79 -6.56 -5.48 6.75
CA VAL A 79 -5.79 -5.17 5.53
C VAL A 79 -6.67 -4.48 4.49
N LYS A 80 -7.89 -4.99 4.27
CA LYS A 80 -8.85 -4.39 3.33
C LYS A 80 -9.35 -3.02 3.82
N ALA A 81 -9.56 -2.86 5.13
CA ALA A 81 -9.93 -1.57 5.73
C ALA A 81 -8.83 -0.50 5.56
N ALA A 82 -7.57 -0.92 5.42
CA ALA A 82 -6.46 -0.06 5.05
C ALA A 82 -6.34 0.17 3.52
N HIS A 83 -7.34 -0.23 2.73
CA HIS A 83 -7.33 -0.20 1.26
C HIS A 83 -6.18 -0.99 0.62
N LEU A 84 -5.63 -1.97 1.34
CA LEU A 84 -4.60 -2.88 0.86
C LEU A 84 -5.22 -4.22 0.43
N LYS A 85 -4.48 -4.99 -0.35
CA LYS A 85 -4.88 -6.33 -0.78
C LYS A 85 -4.16 -7.37 0.08
N PRO A 86 -4.86 -8.29 0.76
CA PRO A 86 -4.20 -9.34 1.54
C PRO A 86 -3.44 -10.30 0.63
N CYS A 87 -2.30 -10.77 1.10
CA CYS A 87 -1.45 -11.75 0.43
C CYS A 87 -1.03 -12.82 1.44
N HIS A 88 -1.30 -14.10 1.14
CA HIS A 88 -0.93 -15.23 2.01
C HIS A 88 0.21 -16.08 1.47
N ASP A 89 0.53 -15.94 0.18
CA ASP A 89 1.67 -16.60 -0.48
C ASP A 89 2.25 -15.67 -1.56
N ILE A 90 3.38 -15.07 -1.23
CA ILE A 90 4.08 -14.15 -2.13
C ILE A 90 4.51 -14.85 -3.42
N SER A 91 4.98 -16.10 -3.33
CA SER A 91 5.46 -16.84 -4.49
C SER A 91 4.33 -17.18 -5.47
N ALA A 92 3.17 -17.59 -4.94
CA ALA A 92 1.98 -17.86 -5.73
C ALA A 92 1.47 -16.56 -6.39
N LEU A 93 1.37 -15.48 -5.61
CA LEU A 93 0.94 -14.18 -6.12
C LEU A 93 1.86 -13.64 -7.23
N VAL A 94 3.18 -13.72 -7.05
CA VAL A 94 4.14 -13.30 -8.09
C VAL A 94 3.96 -14.11 -9.37
N LYS A 95 3.81 -15.45 -9.29
CA LYS A 95 3.57 -16.30 -10.47
C LYS A 95 2.27 -15.92 -11.19
N GLU A 96 1.21 -15.68 -10.44
CA GLU A 96 -0.08 -15.22 -10.97
C GLU A 96 0.07 -13.89 -11.71
N LEU A 97 0.63 -12.88 -11.05
CA LEU A 97 0.82 -11.53 -11.61
C LEU A 97 1.69 -11.53 -12.86
N VAL A 98 2.74 -12.36 -12.89
CA VAL A 98 3.60 -12.52 -14.08
C VAL A 98 2.82 -13.18 -15.23
N SER A 99 2.02 -14.22 -14.92
CA SER A 99 1.24 -14.93 -15.95
C SER A 99 0.15 -14.10 -16.62
N GLN A 100 -0.34 -13.06 -15.91
CA GLN A 100 -1.37 -12.13 -16.41
C GLN A 100 -0.81 -11.00 -17.28
N ARG A 101 0.50 -10.90 -17.43
CA ARG A 101 1.14 -9.81 -18.17
C ARG A 101 1.79 -10.31 -19.45
N ASP A 102 1.55 -9.57 -20.52
CA ASP A 102 2.23 -9.80 -21.78
C ASP A 102 3.63 -9.14 -21.79
N GLY A 103 4.62 -9.87 -22.29
CA GLY A 103 5.98 -9.37 -22.45
C GLY A 103 6.87 -9.48 -21.21
N ASP A 104 7.98 -8.75 -21.21
CA ASP A 104 8.97 -8.81 -20.15
C ASP A 104 8.50 -8.13 -18.85
N VAL A 105 8.36 -8.91 -17.80
CA VAL A 105 8.07 -8.42 -16.44
C VAL A 105 9.39 -8.16 -15.70
N ARG A 106 9.55 -6.95 -15.16
CA ARG A 106 10.67 -6.60 -14.32
C ARG A 106 10.26 -6.58 -12.86
N ILE A 107 10.96 -7.33 -12.03
CA ILE A 107 10.73 -7.42 -10.59
C ILE A 107 11.94 -6.81 -9.88
N CYS A 108 11.69 -5.87 -8.98
CA CYS A 108 12.69 -5.33 -8.07
C CYS A 108 12.44 -5.89 -6.67
N VAL A 109 13.45 -6.51 -6.07
CA VAL A 109 13.38 -7.04 -4.71
C VAL A 109 14.21 -6.13 -3.80
N LEU A 110 13.60 -5.67 -2.71
CA LEU A 110 14.20 -4.78 -1.71
C LEU A 110 14.18 -5.49 -0.34
N PRO A 111 15.18 -6.32 -0.03
CA PRO A 111 15.20 -7.11 1.22
C PRO A 111 15.17 -6.23 2.48
N GLU A 112 15.77 -5.06 2.41
CA GLU A 112 15.79 -4.05 3.49
C GLU A 112 14.99 -2.81 3.07
N GLY A 113 13.71 -3.02 2.70
CA GLY A 113 12.83 -2.00 2.13
C GLY A 113 12.90 -0.64 2.83
N PRO A 114 12.76 -0.54 4.16
CA PRO A 114 12.81 0.73 4.88
C PRO A 114 14.16 1.45 4.81
N MET A 115 15.25 0.72 4.54
CA MET A 115 16.61 1.24 4.45
C MET A 115 17.08 1.49 3.02
N THR A 116 16.22 1.22 2.04
CA THR A 116 16.58 1.27 0.62
C THR A 116 15.81 2.38 -0.10
N ILE A 117 16.52 3.26 -0.78
CA ILE A 117 15.95 4.28 -1.66
C ILE A 117 16.25 3.88 -3.11
N PRO A 118 15.32 3.21 -3.80
CA PRO A 118 15.53 2.81 -5.19
C PRO A 118 15.36 3.98 -6.14
N TYR A 119 16.13 3.99 -7.21
CA TYR A 119 16.01 4.96 -8.29
C TYR A 119 16.21 4.29 -9.66
N VAL A 120 15.62 4.89 -10.68
CA VAL A 120 15.86 4.48 -12.07
C VAL A 120 17.04 5.29 -12.60
N LYS A 121 18.07 4.60 -13.07
CA LYS A 121 19.20 5.24 -13.76
C LYS A 121 18.75 5.54 -15.19
N GLU A 122 18.87 6.79 -15.60
CA GLU A 122 18.67 7.25 -16.98
C GLU A 122 19.73 6.69 -17.93
#